data_48d255068683756856d07661b908c701
#
_entry.id   48d255068683756856d07661b908c701
#
_cell.length_a   1.000
_cell.length_b   1.000
_cell.length_c   1.000
_cell.angle_alpha   90.00
_cell.angle_beta   90.00
_cell.angle_gamma   90.00
#
_symmetry.space_group_name_H-M   'P 1'
#
loop_
_entity.id
_entity.type
_entity.pdbx_description
1 polymer ?
#
loop_
_entity_poly.entity_id
_entity_poly.type
_entity_poly.pdbx_seq_one_letter_code
_entity_poly.pdbx_strand_id
1 'polypeptide(L)'
;MKFVLIGTLAPGAMRKQEARTENARAKLRDLGIKLESVYYTQGACDFVDVVDAPSSDAMLAFSVWYAEQGYGKFSSLPAFDERSMVRALQSGGVRGTGKKLRRR
;
A
#
# COMPACT_ATOMS: atom_id res chain seq x y z
N MET A 1 9.96 2.72 1.26
CA MET A 1 9.01 1.90 2.04
C MET A 1 8.00 1.26 1.11
N LYS A 2 7.84 -0.01 1.23
CA LYS A 2 6.90 -0.75 0.39
C LYS A 2 5.52 -0.83 1.06
N PHE A 3 4.49 -0.64 0.25
CA PHE A 3 3.10 -0.78 0.70
C PHE A 3 2.32 -1.62 -0.29
N VAL A 4 1.40 -2.40 0.25
CA VAL A 4 0.37 -3.08 -0.56
C VAL A 4 -0.92 -2.30 -0.38
N LEU A 5 -1.50 -1.88 -1.50
CA LEU A 5 -2.75 -1.12 -1.49
C LEU A 5 -3.89 -2.07 -1.86
N ILE A 6 -4.89 -2.13 -1.02
CA ILE A 6 -6.08 -2.96 -1.26
C ILE A 6 -7.27 -2.02 -1.30
N GLY A 7 -7.91 -1.92 -2.45
CA GLY A 7 -8.89 -0.87 -2.64
C GLY A 7 -10.20 -1.28 -3.29
N THR A 8 -11.16 -0.38 -3.13
CA THR A 8 -12.47 -0.49 -3.75
C THR A 8 -12.72 0.79 -4.56
N LEU A 9 -13.32 0.62 -5.73
CA LEU A 9 -13.64 1.72 -6.62
C LEU A 9 -15.04 2.24 -6.32
N ALA A 10 -15.20 3.56 -6.41
CA ALA A 10 -16.50 4.18 -6.25
C ALA A 10 -17.39 3.81 -7.45
N PRO A 11 -18.72 3.84 -7.27
CA PRO A 11 -19.63 3.61 -8.40
C PRO A 11 -19.32 4.57 -9.54
N GLY A 12 -19.22 4.06 -10.73
CA GLY A 12 -18.94 4.84 -11.93
C GLY A 12 -17.46 5.10 -12.19
N ALA A 13 -16.58 4.84 -11.23
CA ALA A 13 -15.14 5.08 -11.43
C ALA A 13 -14.55 4.18 -12.52
N MET A 14 -15.12 3.00 -12.71
CA MET A 14 -14.65 2.07 -13.75
C MET A 14 -14.85 2.59 -15.15
N ARG A 15 -15.88 3.41 -15.36
CA ARG A 15 -16.16 4.00 -16.67
C ARG A 15 -15.11 5.01 -17.09
N LYS A 16 -14.37 5.52 -16.13
CA LYS A 16 -13.32 6.51 -16.35
C LYS A 16 -11.94 5.90 -16.16
N GLN A 17 -11.84 4.62 -16.49
CA GLN A 17 -10.63 3.82 -16.25
C GLN A 17 -9.37 4.53 -16.73
N GLU A 18 -9.37 4.98 -17.98
CA GLU A 18 -8.20 5.58 -18.59
C GLU A 18 -7.77 6.88 -17.90
N ALA A 19 -8.73 7.80 -17.71
CA ALA A 19 -8.45 9.07 -17.06
C ALA A 19 -8.03 8.88 -15.61
N ARG A 20 -8.70 7.98 -14.90
CA ARG A 20 -8.39 7.70 -13.50
C ARG A 20 -6.98 7.14 -13.33
N THR A 21 -6.61 6.15 -14.16
CA THR A 21 -5.27 5.56 -14.08
C THR A 21 -4.19 6.56 -14.44
N GLU A 22 -4.42 7.35 -15.46
CA GLU A 22 -3.46 8.36 -15.88
C GLU A 22 -3.23 9.40 -14.79
N ASN A 23 -4.31 9.90 -14.20
CA ASN A 23 -4.23 10.89 -13.13
C ASN A 23 -3.58 10.31 -11.88
N ALA A 24 -3.91 9.08 -11.54
CA ALA A 24 -3.31 8.41 -10.38
C ALA A 24 -1.80 8.23 -10.57
N ARG A 25 -1.38 7.81 -11.77
CA ARG A 25 0.05 7.64 -12.06
C ARG A 25 0.80 8.97 -11.98
N ALA A 26 0.18 10.05 -12.47
CA ALA A 26 0.78 11.38 -12.38
C ALA A 26 0.94 11.81 -10.92
N LYS A 27 -0.07 11.56 -10.11
CA LYS A 27 -0.01 11.94 -8.69
C LYS A 27 1.03 11.12 -7.94
N LEU A 28 1.13 9.83 -8.24
CA LEU A 28 2.17 8.99 -7.65
C LEU A 28 3.56 9.55 -7.96
N ARG A 29 3.79 9.93 -9.21
CA ARG A 29 5.08 10.52 -9.60
C ARG A 29 5.35 11.82 -8.84
N ASP A 30 4.34 12.68 -8.70
CA ASP A 30 4.48 13.93 -7.95
C ASP A 30 4.91 13.69 -6.52
N LEU A 31 4.42 12.62 -5.91
CA LEU A 31 4.72 12.28 -4.53
C LEU A 31 5.97 11.42 -4.37
N GLY A 32 6.63 11.10 -5.49
CA GLY A 32 7.82 10.26 -5.45
C GLY A 32 7.54 8.80 -5.17
N ILE A 33 6.31 8.37 -5.38
CA ILE A 33 5.89 6.98 -5.14
C ILE A 33 6.03 6.18 -6.42
N LYS A 34 6.77 5.07 -6.34
CA LYS A 34 6.99 4.19 -7.49
C LYS A 34 5.93 3.10 -7.49
N LEU A 35 5.19 2.99 -8.59
CA LEU A 35 4.21 1.93 -8.78
C LEU A 35 4.91 0.70 -9.32
N GLU A 36 4.87 -0.41 -8.58
CA GLU A 36 5.56 -1.64 -8.95
C GLU A 36 4.64 -2.64 -9.64
N SER A 37 3.41 -2.76 -9.18
CA SER A 37 2.44 -3.65 -9.84
C SER A 37 1.02 -3.21 -9.57
N VAL A 38 0.12 -3.56 -10.49
CA VAL A 38 -1.30 -3.24 -10.42
C VAL A 38 -2.07 -4.47 -10.84
N TYR A 39 -3.01 -4.89 -10.01
CA TYR A 39 -3.92 -5.98 -10.34
C TYR A 39 -5.33 -5.57 -10.02
N TYR A 40 -6.27 -5.94 -10.89
CA TYR A 40 -7.69 -5.77 -10.62
C TYR A 40 -8.25 -7.11 -10.17
N THR A 41 -9.11 -7.07 -9.16
CA THR A 41 -9.63 -8.26 -8.51
C THR A 41 -11.15 -8.27 -8.52
N GLN A 42 -11.72 -9.44 -8.26
CA GLN A 42 -13.16 -9.60 -8.11
C GLN A 42 -13.42 -10.08 -6.69
N GLY A 43 -14.47 -9.58 -6.06
CA GLY A 43 -14.87 -10.03 -4.73
C GLY A 43 -14.69 -8.95 -3.68
N ALA A 44 -13.95 -9.27 -2.62
CA ALA A 44 -13.84 -8.39 -1.45
C ALA A 44 -13.20 -7.03 -1.74
N CYS A 45 -12.37 -6.96 -2.77
CA CYS A 45 -11.76 -5.69 -3.19
C CYS A 45 -11.75 -5.62 -4.70
N ASP A 46 -11.45 -4.44 -5.24
CA ASP A 46 -11.46 -4.20 -6.69
C ASP A 46 -10.06 -4.13 -7.28
N PHE A 47 -9.07 -3.77 -6.47
CA PHE A 47 -7.68 -3.72 -6.95
C PHE A 47 -6.69 -3.98 -5.82
N VAL A 48 -5.51 -4.47 -6.23
CA VAL A 48 -4.37 -4.67 -5.34
C VAL A 48 -3.16 -4.12 -6.07
N ASP A 49 -2.51 -3.13 -5.46
CA ASP A 49 -1.32 -2.50 -6.03
C ASP A 49 -0.15 -2.68 -5.08
N VAL A 50 1.06 -2.68 -5.63
CA VAL A 50 2.28 -2.66 -4.82
C VAL A 50 3.04 -1.40 -5.21
N VAL A 51 3.41 -0.62 -4.21
CA VAL A 51 4.14 0.63 -4.44
C VAL A 51 5.34 0.73 -3.51
N ASP A 52 6.29 1.55 -3.90
CA ASP A 52 7.43 1.91 -3.05
C ASP A 52 7.38 3.42 -2.85
N ALA A 53 7.12 3.84 -1.61
CA ALA A 53 6.94 5.24 -1.25
C ALA A 53 8.13 5.77 -0.46
N PRO A 54 8.47 7.06 -0.61
CA PRO A 54 9.57 7.64 0.16
C PRO A 54 9.26 7.75 1.64
N SER A 55 7.99 7.80 2.02
CA SER A 55 7.59 7.96 3.41
C SER A 55 6.14 7.57 3.61
N SER A 56 5.75 7.38 4.85
CA SER A 56 4.35 7.17 5.21
C SER A 56 3.51 8.41 4.89
N ASP A 57 4.09 9.59 5.04
CA ASP A 57 3.37 10.84 4.75
C ASP A 57 3.01 10.95 3.29
N ALA A 58 3.92 10.55 2.39
CA ALA A 58 3.64 10.53 0.97
C ALA A 58 2.47 9.58 0.66
N MET A 59 2.47 8.43 1.33
CA MET A 59 1.40 7.44 1.14
C MET A 59 0.06 7.98 1.62
N LEU A 60 0.06 8.65 2.77
CA LEU A 60 -1.15 9.28 3.29
C LEU A 60 -1.66 10.35 2.32
N ALA A 61 -0.77 11.17 1.80
CA ALA A 61 -1.14 12.22 0.84
C ALA A 61 -1.82 11.63 -0.39
N PHE A 62 -1.29 10.52 -0.91
CA PHE A 62 -1.90 9.85 -2.04
C PHE A 62 -3.28 9.30 -1.70
N SER A 63 -3.42 8.69 -0.52
CA SER A 63 -4.69 8.13 -0.06
C SER A 63 -5.78 9.19 0.01
N VAL A 64 -5.46 10.34 0.62
CA VAL A 64 -6.40 11.45 0.77
C VAL A 64 -6.78 12.01 -0.61
N TRP A 65 -5.78 12.22 -1.46
CA TRP A 65 -6.02 12.74 -2.81
C TRP A 65 -6.95 11.81 -3.60
N TYR A 66 -6.68 10.50 -3.53
CA TYR A 66 -7.46 9.52 -4.28
C TYR A 66 -8.94 9.54 -3.87
N ALA A 67 -9.19 9.61 -2.56
CA ALA A 67 -10.54 9.69 -2.03
C ALA A 67 -11.22 11.00 -2.45
N GLU A 68 -10.47 12.11 -2.42
CA GLU A 68 -11.01 13.43 -2.81
C GLU A 68 -11.39 13.48 -4.28
N GLN A 69 -10.73 12.72 -5.12
CA GLN A 69 -11.08 12.63 -6.54
C GLN A 69 -12.37 11.86 -6.78
N GLY A 70 -12.86 11.17 -5.75
CA GLY A 70 -14.07 10.35 -5.89
C GLY A 70 -13.82 9.02 -6.59
N TYR A 71 -12.57 8.60 -6.71
CA TYR A 71 -12.23 7.35 -7.39
C TYR A 71 -12.53 6.11 -6.56
N GLY A 72 -12.45 6.25 -5.24
CA GLY A 72 -12.63 5.13 -4.32
C GLY A 72 -11.76 5.29 -3.09
N LYS A 73 -11.55 4.19 -2.40
CA LYS A 73 -10.73 4.15 -1.19
C LYS A 73 -9.84 2.93 -1.19
N PHE A 74 -8.73 3.00 -0.48
CA PHE A 74 -7.86 1.84 -0.28
C PHE A 74 -7.22 1.87 1.10
N SER A 75 -6.83 0.68 1.55
CA SER A 75 -5.99 0.50 2.72
C SER A 75 -4.54 0.42 2.25
N SER A 76 -3.63 1.09 2.95
CA SER A 76 -2.20 1.02 2.65
C SER A 76 -1.55 0.17 3.74
N LEU A 77 -1.04 -0.98 3.36
CA LEU A 77 -0.46 -1.93 4.30
C LEU A 77 1.06 -1.91 4.14
N PRO A 78 1.80 -1.47 5.17
CA PRO A 78 3.26 -1.58 5.10
C PRO A 78 3.63 -3.04 4.84
N ALA A 79 4.53 -3.26 3.90
CA ALA A 79 4.90 -4.60 3.48
C ALA A 79 6.40 -4.81 3.67
N PHE A 80 6.76 -6.01 4.09
CA PHE A 80 8.13 -6.37 4.42
C PHE A 80 8.47 -7.69 3.73
N ASP A 81 9.69 -7.78 3.20
CA ASP A 81 10.13 -9.02 2.59
C ASP A 81 10.62 -10.01 3.66
N GLU A 82 10.98 -11.19 3.23
CA GLU A 82 11.46 -12.23 4.16
C GLU A 82 12.71 -11.82 4.91
N ARG A 83 13.59 -11.10 4.25
CA ARG A 83 14.82 -10.60 4.88
C ARG A 83 14.51 -9.68 6.05
N SER A 84 13.55 -8.79 5.86
CA SER A 84 13.13 -7.88 6.92
C SER A 84 12.54 -8.66 8.08
N MET A 85 11.76 -9.70 7.80
CA MET A 85 11.19 -10.54 8.84
C MET A 85 12.28 -11.25 9.62
N VAL A 86 13.28 -11.82 8.92
CA VAL A 86 14.39 -12.49 9.58
C VAL A 86 15.16 -11.53 10.48
N ARG A 87 15.44 -10.32 9.98
CA ARG A 87 16.13 -9.30 10.80
C ARG A 87 15.33 -8.93 12.03
N ALA A 88 14.03 -8.77 11.89
CA ALA A 88 13.15 -8.44 13.02
C ALA A 88 13.18 -9.52 14.08
N LEU A 89 13.16 -10.78 13.68
CA LEU A 89 13.22 -11.91 14.60
C LEU A 89 14.56 -11.97 15.34
N GLN A 90 15.64 -11.64 14.64
CA GLN A 90 16.97 -11.69 15.22
C GLN A 90 17.25 -10.54 16.17
N SER A 91 16.74 -9.36 15.86
CA SER A 91 17.06 -8.14 16.61
C SER A 91 15.94 -7.62 17.47
N GLY A 92 14.71 -8.09 17.25
CA GLY A 92 13.54 -7.51 17.88
C GLY A 92 13.21 -8.01 19.27
N GLY A 93 14.10 -8.72 19.92
CA GLY A 93 13.84 -9.25 21.27
C GLY A 93 13.00 -10.52 21.29
N VAL A 94 12.65 -11.05 20.15
CA VAL A 94 11.93 -12.32 20.07
C VAL A 94 12.84 -13.50 20.36
N ARG A 95 14.13 -13.27 20.29
CA ARG A 95 15.11 -14.29 20.65
C ARG A 95 15.03 -14.55 22.11
N GLY A 96 15.01 -15.64 22.38
CA GLY A 96 14.84 -16.03 23.69
C GLY A 96 15.19 -15.12 24.79
N THR A 97 15.11 -14.82 25.26
CA THR A 97 15.15 -14.34 26.07
C THR A 97 14.41 -14.39 26.60
N GLY A 98 14.53 -14.67 26.07
CA GLY A 98 13.98 -14.91 26.50
C GLY A 98 13.38 -14.76 26.60
N LYS A 99 13.53 -14.73 26.78
CA LYS A 99 12.95 -14.70 26.90
C LYS A 99 11.98 -14.45 26.53
N LYS A 100 11.89 -14.37 26.70
CA LYS A 100 11.03 -14.35 26.49
C LYS A 100 10.08 -14.17 25.89
N LEU A 101 10.05 -14.06 26.13
CA LEU A 101 9.14 -14.17 25.78
C LEU A 101 8.38 -14.12 25.25
N ARG A 102 8.34 -14.05 25.49
CA ARG A 102 7.70 -14.34 25.22
C ARG A 102 6.87 -14.27 24.69
N ARG A 103 6.79 -14.21 25.08
CA ARG A 103 6.21 -14.53 24.88
C ARG A 103 5.47 -14.39 24.60
N ARG A 104 5.36 -14.24 25.05
CA ARG A 104 5.00 -14.49 25.11
C ARG A 104 4.55 -14.58 24.78
#